data_61b9854e36b28a7b673b55836bca1585
#
_entry.id   61b9854e36b28a7b673b55836bca1585
#
_cell.length_a   1.000
_cell.length_b   1.000
_cell.length_c   1.000
_cell.angle_alpha   90.00
_cell.angle_beta   90.00
_cell.angle_gamma   90.00
#
_symmetry.space_group_name_H-M   'P 1'
#
loop_
_entity.id
_entity.type
_entity.pdbx_description
1 polymer ?
#
loop_
_entity_poly.entity_id
_entity_poly.type
_entity_poly.pdbx_seq_one_letter_code
_entity_poly.pdbx_strand_id
1 'polypeptide(L)'
;MKALIVCTGGGIGDVLLATPTMRALQSRFDEVVALTSPAHRAVLVNQPMLSEVWTDDADFAAQAARVGAYGFDAAVVTWATLRSAALPFVGRVPLRVGQARRLYSNLFNRRVTVRSERGDHASHWTQILLDFARQLECDVDDATPSFPIATPDREEAQRLLRARGLTGPFAILHPTRGISGAAARRWPTERLGELGRALRERTGGNLLVSGSMRDAGLADEIARAAGGTSLAGATTLGSFAALAEASLCVVAMDSGPMHVAAAVGAPTLGIFALRSDEPQRWAPLGPRAAVFRGSYPCPPQHRKETCPNFACVAELDVPRVIAQLSGLLGERAEVRTP
;
A
#
# COMPACT_ATOMS: atom_id res chain seq x y z
N MET A 1 24.67 -14.68 8.72
CA MET A 1 23.45 -14.81 9.57
C MET A 1 22.21 -14.68 8.71
N LYS A 2 21.08 -15.33 9.11
CA LYS A 2 19.85 -15.40 8.33
C LYS A 2 18.66 -14.81 9.10
N ALA A 3 17.86 -13.98 8.47
CA ALA A 3 16.65 -13.43 9.07
C ALA A 3 15.40 -13.85 8.30
N LEU A 4 14.34 -14.15 9.04
CA LEU A 4 12.99 -14.34 8.51
C LEU A 4 12.15 -13.12 8.85
N ILE A 5 11.47 -12.53 7.85
CA ILE A 5 10.43 -11.56 8.10
C ILE A 5 9.07 -12.14 7.74
N VAL A 6 8.13 -12.18 8.70
CA VAL A 6 6.78 -12.73 8.53
C VAL A 6 5.79 -11.57 8.39
N CYS A 7 5.23 -11.43 7.21
CA CYS A 7 4.26 -10.39 6.84
C CYS A 7 3.03 -10.99 6.13
N THR A 8 2.40 -11.95 6.80
CA THR A 8 1.24 -12.71 6.28
C THR A 8 -0.11 -12.02 6.55
N GLY A 9 -0.14 -11.03 7.44
CA GLY A 9 -1.34 -10.27 7.77
C GLY A 9 -1.41 -8.92 7.05
N GLY A 10 -2.54 -8.24 7.21
CA GLY A 10 -2.79 -6.94 6.58
C GLY A 10 -3.12 -7.02 5.09
N GLY A 11 -2.90 -5.94 4.38
CA GLY A 11 -3.10 -5.82 2.93
C GLY A 11 -1.81 -5.57 2.16
N ILE A 12 -1.93 -5.30 0.86
CA ILE A 12 -0.81 -4.94 -0.04
C ILE A 12 0.00 -3.78 0.56
N GLY A 13 -0.68 -2.74 1.08
CA GLY A 13 -0.04 -1.58 1.69
C GLY A 13 0.81 -1.95 2.90
N ASP A 14 0.29 -2.80 3.80
CA ASP A 14 1.02 -3.22 5.01
C ASP A 14 2.32 -3.96 4.67
N VAL A 15 2.29 -4.82 3.65
CA VAL A 15 3.47 -5.56 3.19
C VAL A 15 4.47 -4.63 2.51
N LEU A 16 4.00 -3.69 1.69
CA LEU A 16 4.86 -2.70 1.04
C LEU A 16 5.53 -1.77 2.07
N LEU A 17 4.79 -1.31 3.06
CA LEU A 17 5.30 -0.47 4.14
C LEU A 17 6.31 -1.20 5.07
N ALA A 18 6.41 -2.52 4.97
CA ALA A 18 7.43 -3.31 5.66
C ALA A 18 8.75 -3.43 4.88
N THR A 19 8.82 -2.99 3.61
CA THR A 19 10.05 -3.09 2.81
C THR A 19 11.24 -2.31 3.38
N PRO A 20 11.09 -1.14 4.04
CA PRO A 20 12.19 -0.52 4.75
C PRO A 20 12.76 -1.38 5.88
N THR A 21 11.88 -2.11 6.60
CA THR A 21 12.32 -3.06 7.64
C THR A 21 13.12 -4.22 7.04
N MET A 22 12.69 -4.73 5.86
CA MET A 22 13.43 -5.78 5.14
C MET A 22 14.82 -5.28 4.72
N ARG A 23 14.91 -4.06 4.23
CA ARG A 23 16.19 -3.42 3.88
C ARG A 23 17.08 -3.24 5.11
N ALA A 24 16.52 -2.76 6.21
CA ALA A 24 17.25 -2.60 7.47
C ALA A 24 17.84 -3.92 7.98
N LEU A 25 17.17 -5.06 7.80
CA LEU A 25 17.70 -6.35 8.20
C LEU A 25 19.00 -6.73 7.45
N GLN A 26 19.24 -6.24 6.24
CA GLN A 26 20.48 -6.50 5.49
C GLN A 26 21.73 -5.88 6.12
N SER A 27 21.58 -4.87 6.98
CA SER A 27 22.74 -4.28 7.70
C SER A 27 23.39 -5.28 8.67
N ARG A 28 22.66 -6.36 9.03
CA ARG A 28 23.12 -7.35 9.99
C ARG A 28 23.04 -8.79 9.51
N PHE A 29 22.18 -9.10 8.55
CA PHE A 29 21.92 -10.45 8.09
C PHE A 29 22.31 -10.59 6.61
N ASP A 30 23.06 -11.63 6.29
CA ASP A 30 23.53 -11.91 4.93
C ASP A 30 22.38 -12.41 4.03
N GLU A 31 21.41 -13.10 4.64
CA GLU A 31 20.22 -13.60 3.97
C GLU A 31 18.97 -13.11 4.69
N VAL A 32 18.06 -12.50 3.93
CA VAL A 32 16.73 -12.08 4.40
C VAL A 32 15.68 -12.78 3.58
N VAL A 33 14.87 -13.62 4.24
CA VAL A 33 13.76 -14.33 3.62
C VAL A 33 12.45 -13.74 4.10
N ALA A 34 11.53 -13.46 3.17
CA ALA A 34 10.19 -12.99 3.52
C ALA A 34 9.17 -14.13 3.39
N LEU A 35 8.31 -14.27 4.41
CA LEU A 35 7.14 -15.12 4.38
C LEU A 35 5.88 -14.25 4.31
N THR A 36 5.11 -14.38 3.25
CA THR A 36 3.90 -13.58 3.01
C THR A 36 2.72 -14.44 2.58
N SER A 37 1.51 -13.87 2.53
CA SER A 37 0.37 -14.57 1.94
C SER A 37 0.52 -14.68 0.41
N PRO A 38 -0.08 -15.70 -0.24
CA PRO A 38 -0.06 -15.80 -1.70
C PRO A 38 -0.57 -14.54 -2.41
N ALA A 39 -1.60 -13.88 -1.84
CA ALA A 39 -2.19 -12.67 -2.39
C ALA A 39 -1.26 -11.45 -2.40
N HIS A 40 -0.25 -11.42 -1.54
CA HIS A 40 0.67 -10.29 -1.40
C HIS A 40 2.07 -10.57 -1.94
N ARG A 41 2.32 -11.77 -2.47
CA ARG A 41 3.62 -12.18 -2.99
C ARG A 41 4.17 -11.21 -4.05
N ALA A 42 3.28 -10.67 -4.89
CA ALA A 42 3.65 -9.72 -5.95
C ALA A 42 4.34 -8.44 -5.44
N VAL A 43 4.15 -8.07 -4.17
CA VAL A 43 4.84 -6.91 -3.55
C VAL A 43 6.34 -7.19 -3.37
N LEU A 44 6.71 -8.45 -3.18
CA LEU A 44 8.03 -8.83 -2.66
C LEU A 44 8.93 -9.55 -3.67
N VAL A 45 8.39 -10.15 -4.73
CA VAL A 45 9.15 -11.03 -5.63
C VAL A 45 10.36 -10.38 -6.30
N ASN A 46 10.36 -9.06 -6.47
CA ASN A 46 11.43 -8.34 -7.14
C ASN A 46 12.26 -7.48 -6.15
N GLN A 47 12.07 -7.66 -4.85
CA GLN A 47 12.81 -6.87 -3.85
C GLN A 47 14.27 -7.31 -3.78
N PRO A 48 15.23 -6.42 -4.07
CA PRO A 48 16.65 -6.79 -4.15
C PRO A 48 17.24 -7.17 -2.79
N MET A 49 16.60 -6.75 -1.69
CA MET A 49 17.04 -7.07 -0.34
C MET A 49 16.60 -8.45 0.14
N LEU A 50 15.79 -9.18 -0.63
CA LEU A 50 15.30 -10.50 -0.24
C LEU A 50 16.05 -11.59 -1.01
N SER A 51 16.58 -12.58 -0.27
CA SER A 51 17.17 -13.77 -0.85
C SER A 51 16.10 -14.72 -1.40
N GLU A 52 14.99 -14.84 -0.67
CA GLU A 52 13.82 -15.65 -1.06
C GLU A 52 12.51 -15.03 -0.60
N VAL A 53 11.43 -15.34 -1.33
CA VAL A 53 10.06 -15.01 -0.96
C VAL A 53 9.24 -16.27 -0.87
N TRP A 54 8.88 -16.63 0.35
CA TRP A 54 8.01 -17.75 0.66
C TRP A 54 6.55 -17.31 0.77
N THR A 55 5.66 -18.23 0.41
CA THR A 55 4.23 -18.05 0.66
C THR A 55 3.79 -18.93 1.82
N ASP A 56 2.97 -18.36 2.72
CA ASP A 56 2.34 -19.12 3.80
C ASP A 56 1.25 -20.01 3.19
N ASP A 57 1.42 -21.30 3.36
CA ASP A 57 0.43 -22.31 3.00
C ASP A 57 -0.48 -22.67 4.19
N ALA A 58 -1.47 -23.51 3.97
CA ALA A 58 -2.39 -23.90 5.03
C ALA A 58 -1.75 -24.84 6.07
N ASP A 59 -0.68 -25.59 5.70
CA ASP A 59 -0.02 -26.55 6.58
C ASP A 59 0.99 -25.86 7.51
N PHE A 60 0.55 -25.62 8.74
CA PHE A 60 1.38 -25.02 9.77
C PHE A 60 2.60 -25.88 10.14
N ALA A 61 2.43 -27.21 10.22
CA ALA A 61 3.51 -28.10 10.65
C ALA A 61 4.62 -28.15 9.60
N ALA A 62 4.25 -28.30 8.33
CA ALA A 62 5.20 -28.25 7.22
C ALA A 62 5.93 -26.89 7.15
N GLN A 63 5.23 -25.79 7.32
CA GLN A 63 5.83 -24.46 7.31
C GLN A 63 6.79 -24.26 8.50
N ALA A 64 6.41 -24.71 9.70
CA ALA A 64 7.28 -24.63 10.88
C ALA A 64 8.53 -25.52 10.75
N ALA A 65 8.37 -26.71 10.19
CA ALA A 65 9.50 -27.60 9.88
C ALA A 65 10.46 -26.96 8.87
N ARG A 66 9.93 -26.31 7.82
CA ARG A 66 10.72 -25.56 6.84
C ARG A 66 11.50 -24.43 7.50
N VAL A 67 10.86 -23.65 8.37
CA VAL A 67 11.52 -22.57 9.14
C VAL A 67 12.65 -23.14 10.00
N GLY A 68 12.40 -24.23 10.71
CA GLY A 68 13.43 -24.87 11.55
C GLY A 68 14.60 -25.44 10.75
N ALA A 69 14.32 -26.08 9.61
CA ALA A 69 15.35 -26.67 8.74
C ALA A 69 16.24 -25.62 8.06
N TYR A 70 15.71 -24.42 7.79
CA TYR A 70 16.48 -23.35 7.15
C TYR A 70 17.54 -22.73 8.07
N GLY A 71 17.30 -22.77 9.39
CA GLY A 71 18.28 -22.32 10.38
C GLY A 71 18.38 -20.80 10.48
N PHE A 72 17.24 -20.11 10.65
CA PHE A 72 17.23 -18.66 10.87
C PHE A 72 17.80 -18.29 12.26
N ASP A 73 18.63 -17.24 12.30
CA ASP A 73 19.15 -16.65 13.54
C ASP A 73 18.13 -15.70 14.18
N ALA A 74 17.30 -15.04 13.35
CA ALA A 74 16.27 -14.12 13.81
C ALA A 74 14.99 -14.21 12.99
N ALA A 75 13.87 -13.88 13.63
CA ALA A 75 12.57 -13.67 12.96
C ALA A 75 11.91 -12.38 13.44
N VAL A 76 11.37 -11.61 12.49
CA VAL A 76 10.58 -10.41 12.72
C VAL A 76 9.15 -10.67 12.24
N VAL A 77 8.15 -10.48 13.10
CA VAL A 77 6.73 -10.64 12.77
C VAL A 77 6.05 -9.27 12.79
N THR A 78 5.80 -8.70 11.61
CA THR A 78 5.32 -7.32 11.47
C THR A 78 3.83 -7.17 11.77
N TRP A 79 3.04 -8.18 11.45
CA TRP A 79 1.60 -8.26 11.71
C TRP A 79 1.27 -9.56 12.43
N ALA A 80 1.30 -9.52 13.76
CA ALA A 80 1.23 -10.72 14.58
C ALA A 80 -0.22 -11.23 14.73
N THR A 81 -0.38 -12.50 14.37
CA THR A 81 -1.50 -13.38 14.75
C THR A 81 -0.94 -14.50 15.62
N LEU A 82 -1.80 -15.32 16.22
CA LEU A 82 -1.32 -16.51 16.95
C LEU A 82 -0.49 -17.42 16.03
N ARG A 83 -0.96 -17.66 14.80
CA ARG A 83 -0.27 -18.49 13.79
C ARG A 83 1.11 -17.90 13.44
N SER A 84 1.17 -16.64 13.05
CA SER A 84 2.43 -16.01 12.64
C SER A 84 3.43 -15.85 13.78
N ALA A 85 2.96 -15.69 15.03
CA ALA A 85 3.81 -15.64 16.20
C ALA A 85 4.34 -17.04 16.60
N ALA A 86 3.50 -18.07 16.47
CA ALA A 86 3.89 -19.46 16.79
C ALA A 86 4.90 -20.03 15.80
N LEU A 87 4.87 -19.61 14.54
CA LEU A 87 5.69 -20.16 13.47
C LEU A 87 7.20 -20.11 13.78
N PRO A 88 7.82 -18.96 14.08
CA PRO A 88 9.23 -18.91 14.43
C PRO A 88 9.54 -19.53 15.80
N PHE A 89 8.55 -19.60 16.70
CA PHE A 89 8.72 -20.26 18.00
C PHE A 89 8.83 -21.79 17.83
N VAL A 90 7.90 -22.41 17.10
CA VAL A 90 7.92 -23.85 16.81
C VAL A 90 9.10 -24.20 15.92
N GLY A 91 9.47 -23.35 14.95
CA GLY A 91 10.68 -23.47 14.14
C GLY A 91 11.99 -23.22 14.90
N ARG A 92 11.93 -22.98 16.23
CA ARG A 92 13.09 -22.78 17.11
C ARG A 92 14.04 -21.66 16.72
N VAL A 93 13.51 -20.60 16.09
CA VAL A 93 14.33 -19.42 15.77
C VAL A 93 14.78 -18.74 17.08
N PRO A 94 16.09 -18.49 17.27
CA PRO A 94 16.62 -18.00 18.56
C PRO A 94 16.10 -16.59 18.95
N LEU A 95 16.18 -15.64 18.02
CA LEU A 95 15.70 -14.27 18.22
C LEU A 95 14.35 -14.08 17.55
N ARG A 96 13.34 -13.73 18.32
CA ARG A 96 11.97 -13.57 17.80
C ARG A 96 11.41 -12.23 18.22
N VAL A 97 11.24 -11.33 17.23
CA VAL A 97 10.75 -9.97 17.41
C VAL A 97 9.28 -9.89 17.01
N GLY A 98 8.46 -9.30 17.85
CA GLY A 98 7.05 -9.08 17.54
C GLY A 98 6.39 -8.08 18.49
N GLN A 99 5.14 -7.74 18.22
CA GLN A 99 4.37 -6.79 18.99
C GLN A 99 4.06 -7.30 20.41
N ALA A 100 4.13 -6.40 21.42
CA ALA A 100 3.98 -6.74 22.84
C ALA A 100 2.54 -6.98 23.32
N ARG A 101 1.52 -6.62 22.54
CA ARG A 101 0.14 -6.34 23.00
C ARG A 101 -0.72 -7.56 23.35
N ARG A 102 -0.44 -8.75 22.78
CA ARG A 102 -1.35 -9.91 22.84
C ARG A 102 -0.80 -11.01 23.74
N LEU A 103 -1.67 -11.94 24.18
CA LEU A 103 -1.23 -13.10 24.97
C LEU A 103 -0.16 -13.93 24.25
N TYR A 104 -0.29 -14.14 22.93
CA TYR A 104 0.69 -14.85 22.13
C TYR A 104 2.03 -14.08 21.96
N SER A 105 2.10 -12.81 22.40
CA SER A 105 3.36 -12.05 22.39
C SER A 105 4.41 -12.64 23.32
N ASN A 106 4.02 -13.55 24.24
CA ASN A 106 4.97 -14.32 25.06
C ASN A 106 5.82 -15.30 24.23
N LEU A 107 5.43 -15.60 22.99
CA LEU A 107 6.24 -16.37 22.05
C LEU A 107 7.44 -15.58 21.49
N PHE A 108 7.42 -14.26 21.61
CA PHE A 108 8.53 -13.39 21.26
C PHE A 108 9.45 -13.15 22.47
N ASN A 109 10.76 -13.17 22.25
CA ASN A 109 11.76 -12.82 23.28
C ASN A 109 12.32 -11.39 23.12
N ARG A 110 11.96 -10.71 22.01
CA ARG A 110 12.14 -9.28 21.79
C ARG A 110 10.78 -8.67 21.45
N ARG A 111 10.23 -7.87 22.36
CA ARG A 111 8.87 -7.35 22.24
C ARG A 111 8.87 -5.85 21.99
N VAL A 112 8.14 -5.43 20.96
CA VAL A 112 7.98 -4.02 20.57
C VAL A 112 6.62 -3.53 21.07
N THR A 113 6.61 -2.53 21.93
CA THR A 113 5.42 -1.74 22.21
C THR A 113 5.21 -0.76 21.07
N VAL A 114 4.13 -0.90 20.32
CA VAL A 114 3.83 -0.03 19.17
C VAL A 114 3.69 1.42 19.67
N ARG A 115 4.27 2.37 18.96
CA ARG A 115 4.32 3.78 19.36
C ARG A 115 2.96 4.38 19.72
N SER A 116 1.88 3.98 19.01
CA SER A 116 0.51 4.42 19.31
C SER A 116 0.00 3.95 20.67
N GLU A 117 0.52 2.87 21.22
CA GLU A 117 0.19 2.39 22.57
C GLU A 117 0.84 3.27 23.66
N ARG A 118 1.76 4.13 23.26
CA ARG A 118 2.42 5.16 24.09
C ARG A 118 1.94 6.57 23.77
N GLY A 119 0.82 6.72 23.01
CA GLY A 119 0.23 8.00 22.67
C GLY A 119 0.85 8.70 21.45
N ASP A 120 1.80 8.08 20.75
CA ASP A 120 2.32 8.60 19.49
C ASP A 120 1.38 8.20 18.33
N HIS A 121 0.60 9.16 17.86
CA HIS A 121 -0.28 9.02 16.70
C HIS A 121 0.27 9.73 15.44
N ALA A 122 1.44 10.35 15.54
CA ALA A 122 2.06 11.12 14.46
C ALA A 122 3.06 10.30 13.64
N SER A 123 3.71 9.30 14.24
CA SER A 123 4.68 8.46 13.53
C SER A 123 4.04 7.67 12.40
N HIS A 124 4.69 7.71 11.23
CA HIS A 124 4.30 6.90 10.08
C HIS A 124 4.48 5.39 10.35
N TRP A 125 3.65 4.56 9.71
CA TRP A 125 3.66 3.11 9.94
C TRP A 125 5.01 2.46 9.62
N THR A 126 5.73 2.92 8.60
CA THR A 126 7.10 2.46 8.30
C THR A 126 8.06 2.69 9.46
N GLN A 127 7.98 3.84 10.13
CA GLN A 127 8.81 4.13 11.30
C GLN A 127 8.50 3.19 12.47
N ILE A 128 7.24 2.84 12.63
CA ILE A 128 6.80 1.88 13.64
C ILE A 128 7.34 0.48 13.32
N LEU A 129 7.33 0.08 12.04
CA LEU A 129 7.87 -1.21 11.61
C LEU A 129 9.41 -1.27 11.73
N LEU A 130 10.11 -0.16 11.53
CA LEU A 130 11.56 -0.07 11.78
C LEU A 130 11.93 -0.26 13.24
N ASP A 131 11.03 0.01 14.20
CA ASP A 131 11.28 -0.29 15.61
C ASP A 131 11.50 -1.79 15.87
N PHE A 132 10.95 -2.66 14.99
CA PHE A 132 11.19 -4.11 15.06
C PHE A 132 12.62 -4.47 14.64
N ALA A 133 13.16 -3.82 13.59
CA ALA A 133 14.55 -4.00 13.18
C ALA A 133 15.55 -3.45 14.23
N ARG A 134 15.19 -2.34 14.90
CA ARG A 134 15.99 -1.79 16.02
C ARG A 134 16.17 -2.77 17.18
N GLN A 135 15.20 -3.68 17.41
CA GLN A 135 15.35 -4.75 18.42
C GLN A 135 16.45 -5.75 18.05
N LEU A 136 16.88 -5.76 16.81
CA LEU A 136 17.97 -6.58 16.30
C LEU A 136 19.23 -5.75 16.00
N GLU A 137 19.28 -4.51 16.48
CA GLU A 137 20.43 -3.59 16.30
C GLU A 137 20.79 -3.36 14.82
N CYS A 138 19.76 -3.33 13.95
CA CYS A 138 19.91 -3.03 12.52
C CYS A 138 19.93 -1.51 12.30
N ASP A 139 20.61 -1.07 11.24
CA ASP A 139 20.56 0.31 10.77
C ASP A 139 19.21 0.62 10.17
N VAL A 140 18.61 1.77 10.52
CA VAL A 140 17.22 2.11 10.19
C VAL A 140 17.08 3.52 9.60
N ASP A 141 18.02 3.91 8.77
CA ASP A 141 18.15 5.29 8.31
C ASP A 141 17.12 5.65 7.22
N ASP A 142 16.67 4.68 6.42
CA ASP A 142 15.73 4.89 5.32
C ASP A 142 14.37 4.22 5.57
N ALA A 143 13.34 5.05 5.72
CA ALA A 143 11.95 4.61 5.90
C ALA A 143 11.15 4.56 4.58
N THR A 144 11.79 4.78 3.43
CA THR A 144 11.11 4.85 2.13
C THR A 144 10.73 3.45 1.63
N PRO A 145 9.45 3.15 1.40
CA PRO A 145 9.03 1.90 0.78
C PRO A 145 9.56 1.75 -0.64
N SER A 146 9.79 0.53 -1.08
CA SER A 146 10.26 0.24 -2.44
C SER A 146 9.36 -0.78 -3.14
N PHE A 147 9.13 -0.55 -4.44
CA PHE A 147 8.43 -1.47 -5.33
C PHE A 147 9.20 -1.56 -6.67
N PRO A 148 10.17 -2.46 -6.81
CA PRO A 148 10.90 -2.63 -8.07
C PRO A 148 9.98 -3.20 -9.16
N ILE A 149 9.98 -2.56 -10.32
CA ILE A 149 9.16 -2.96 -11.47
C ILE A 149 10.02 -3.82 -12.40
N ALA A 150 9.60 -5.06 -12.64
CA ALA A 150 10.28 -5.95 -13.55
C ALA A 150 10.01 -5.59 -15.03
N THR A 151 10.91 -5.98 -15.93
CA THR A 151 10.73 -5.77 -17.36
C THR A 151 9.42 -6.36 -17.90
N PRO A 152 9.01 -7.59 -17.54
CA PRO A 152 7.73 -8.14 -17.99
C PRO A 152 6.51 -7.31 -17.55
N ASP A 153 6.56 -6.65 -16.38
CA ASP A 153 5.48 -5.78 -15.91
C ASP A 153 5.35 -4.51 -16.77
N ARG A 154 6.49 -3.94 -17.20
CA ARG A 154 6.51 -2.79 -18.12
C ARG A 154 5.97 -3.17 -19.50
N GLU A 155 6.36 -4.34 -20.01
CA GLU A 155 5.87 -4.86 -21.28
C GLU A 155 4.36 -5.10 -21.24
N GLU A 156 3.87 -5.66 -20.15
CA GLU A 156 2.43 -5.88 -19.92
C GLU A 156 1.67 -4.55 -19.92
N ALA A 157 2.17 -3.55 -19.16
CA ALA A 157 1.58 -2.22 -19.13
C ALA A 157 1.49 -1.61 -20.54
N GLN A 158 2.55 -1.72 -21.33
CA GLN A 158 2.56 -1.23 -22.72
C GLN A 158 1.59 -2.00 -23.62
N ARG A 159 1.49 -3.34 -23.47
CA ARG A 159 0.51 -4.15 -24.20
C ARG A 159 -0.91 -3.71 -23.88
N LEU A 160 -1.23 -3.47 -22.62
CA LEU A 160 -2.54 -2.99 -22.18
C LEU A 160 -2.90 -1.64 -22.80
N LEU A 161 -1.97 -0.70 -22.83
CA LEU A 161 -2.19 0.62 -23.45
C LEU A 161 -2.47 0.47 -24.96
N ARG A 162 -1.64 -0.30 -25.67
CA ARG A 162 -1.82 -0.55 -27.11
C ARG A 162 -3.14 -1.26 -27.43
N ALA A 163 -3.50 -2.28 -26.66
CA ALA A 163 -4.74 -3.04 -26.83
C ALA A 163 -6.01 -2.18 -26.63
N ARG A 164 -5.90 -1.07 -25.91
CA ARG A 164 -6.99 -0.10 -25.68
C ARG A 164 -6.91 1.13 -26.60
N GLY A 165 -5.98 1.15 -27.56
CA GLY A 165 -5.76 2.28 -28.46
C GLY A 165 -5.33 3.56 -27.72
N LEU A 166 -4.75 3.44 -26.53
CA LEU A 166 -4.36 4.57 -25.70
C LEU A 166 -2.96 5.05 -26.11
N THR A 167 -2.94 6.27 -26.63
CA THR A 167 -1.72 6.97 -27.00
C THR A 167 -1.62 8.28 -26.22
N GLY A 168 -0.37 8.74 -25.97
CA GLY A 168 -0.13 9.99 -25.25
C GLY A 168 -0.23 9.85 -23.73
N PRO A 169 -0.17 11.00 -23.03
CA PRO A 169 -0.14 11.04 -21.58
C PRO A 169 -1.47 10.62 -20.95
N PHE A 170 -1.40 10.13 -19.71
CA PHE A 170 -2.58 9.69 -18.97
C PHE A 170 -2.45 9.91 -17.46
N ALA A 171 -3.59 10.08 -16.82
CA ALA A 171 -3.73 10.07 -15.37
C ALA A 171 -4.45 8.78 -14.92
N ILE A 172 -4.21 8.35 -13.69
CA ILE A 172 -4.86 7.18 -13.10
C ILE A 172 -5.76 7.61 -11.94
N LEU A 173 -7.01 7.15 -11.95
CA LEU A 173 -7.91 7.20 -10.81
C LEU A 173 -8.08 5.78 -10.24
N HIS A 174 -7.74 5.59 -8.95
CA HIS A 174 -8.02 4.36 -8.22
C HIS A 174 -9.12 4.61 -7.18
N PRO A 175 -10.39 4.32 -7.51
CA PRO A 175 -11.53 4.79 -6.72
C PRO A 175 -11.84 3.95 -5.49
N THR A 176 -11.20 2.78 -5.33
CA THR A 176 -11.55 1.82 -4.30
C THR A 176 -10.65 1.93 -3.09
N ARG A 177 -11.21 1.65 -1.93
CA ARG A 177 -10.50 1.62 -0.65
C ARG A 177 -10.02 0.21 -0.36
N GLY A 178 -8.83 0.10 0.21
CA GLY A 178 -8.24 -1.18 0.62
C GLY A 178 -8.99 -1.87 1.77
N ILE A 179 -9.84 -1.15 2.50
CA ILE A 179 -10.60 -1.72 3.61
C ILE A 179 -11.96 -2.20 3.08
N SER A 180 -12.22 -3.50 3.19
CA SER A 180 -13.53 -4.07 2.96
C SER A 180 -14.57 -3.36 3.85
N GLY A 181 -15.47 -2.65 3.27
CA GLY A 181 -16.48 -1.90 4.00
C GLY A 181 -17.76 -1.75 3.20
N ALA A 182 -18.84 -1.42 3.91
CA ALA A 182 -20.13 -1.15 3.30
C ALA A 182 -20.00 -0.13 2.17
N ALA A 183 -20.87 -0.24 1.16
CA ALA A 183 -20.94 0.70 0.04
C ALA A 183 -20.99 2.18 0.48
N ALA A 184 -21.58 2.45 1.65
CA ALA A 184 -21.63 3.77 2.27
C ALA A 184 -20.26 4.40 2.58
N ARG A 185 -19.18 3.60 2.65
CA ARG A 185 -17.80 4.10 2.84
C ARG A 185 -17.12 4.49 1.52
N ARG A 186 -17.78 4.28 0.40
CA ARG A 186 -17.34 4.72 -0.92
C ARG A 186 -17.75 6.15 -1.17
N TRP A 187 -16.89 6.86 -1.88
CA TRP A 187 -17.33 8.13 -2.47
C TRP A 187 -18.43 7.84 -3.50
N PRO A 188 -19.50 8.67 -3.57
CA PRO A 188 -20.54 8.48 -4.56
C PRO A 188 -19.99 8.39 -5.97
N THR A 189 -20.53 7.49 -6.79
CA THR A 189 -20.03 7.22 -8.15
C THR A 189 -20.08 8.48 -9.02
N GLU A 190 -21.10 9.30 -8.83
CA GLU A 190 -21.26 10.59 -9.54
C GLU A 190 -20.08 11.54 -9.22
N ARG A 191 -19.65 11.60 -7.96
CA ARG A 191 -18.51 12.40 -7.51
C ARG A 191 -17.20 11.86 -8.06
N LEU A 192 -17.06 10.54 -8.14
CA LEU A 192 -15.89 9.90 -8.76
C LEU A 192 -15.85 10.17 -10.27
N GLY A 193 -17.00 10.17 -10.95
CA GLY A 193 -17.11 10.57 -12.35
C GLY A 193 -16.75 12.05 -12.57
N GLU A 194 -17.21 12.94 -11.68
CA GLU A 194 -16.84 14.36 -11.67
C GLU A 194 -15.33 14.54 -11.49
N LEU A 195 -14.73 13.86 -10.51
CA LEU A 195 -13.29 13.87 -10.29
C LEU A 195 -12.53 13.38 -11.53
N GLY A 196 -12.99 12.30 -12.15
CA GLY A 196 -12.37 11.75 -13.37
C GLY A 196 -12.38 12.77 -14.53
N ARG A 197 -13.50 13.48 -14.75
CA ARG A 197 -13.58 14.55 -15.75
C ARG A 197 -12.59 15.68 -15.43
N ALA A 198 -12.61 16.15 -14.18
CA ALA A 198 -11.72 17.21 -13.73
C ALA A 198 -10.23 16.83 -13.84
N LEU A 199 -9.88 15.55 -13.61
CA LEU A 199 -8.53 15.03 -13.83
C LEU A 199 -8.12 15.11 -15.30
N ARG A 200 -9.00 14.70 -16.23
CA ARG A 200 -8.74 14.79 -17.67
C ARG A 200 -8.54 16.24 -18.11
N GLU A 201 -9.41 17.13 -17.68
CA GLU A 201 -9.33 18.55 -17.99
C GLU A 201 -8.03 19.17 -17.45
N ARG A 202 -7.68 18.84 -16.21
CA ARG A 202 -6.48 19.37 -15.55
C ARG A 202 -5.19 18.88 -16.17
N THR A 203 -5.14 17.60 -16.60
CA THR A 203 -3.93 16.97 -17.13
C THR A 203 -3.83 17.05 -18.67
N GLY A 204 -4.94 17.29 -19.37
CA GLY A 204 -5.00 17.24 -20.84
C GLY A 204 -4.76 15.83 -21.40
N GLY A 205 -4.71 14.79 -20.55
CA GLY A 205 -4.41 13.42 -20.92
C GLY A 205 -5.61 12.49 -20.91
N ASN A 206 -5.35 11.20 -21.19
CA ASN A 206 -6.33 10.15 -21.01
C ASN A 206 -6.57 9.88 -19.52
N LEU A 207 -7.75 9.36 -19.19
CA LEU A 207 -8.04 8.87 -17.85
C LEU A 207 -8.11 7.34 -17.85
N LEU A 208 -7.33 6.72 -16.98
CA LEU A 208 -7.42 5.29 -16.67
C LEU A 208 -8.06 5.10 -15.30
N VAL A 209 -9.09 4.28 -15.23
CA VAL A 209 -9.72 3.92 -13.95
C VAL A 209 -9.28 2.51 -13.58
N SER A 210 -8.49 2.39 -12.52
CA SER A 210 -7.93 1.12 -12.06
C SER A 210 -8.78 0.50 -10.94
N GLY A 211 -8.65 -0.80 -10.75
CA GLY A 211 -9.37 -1.55 -9.72
C GLY A 211 -9.12 -3.05 -9.84
N SER A 212 -9.55 -3.81 -8.86
CA SER A 212 -9.60 -5.27 -8.97
C SER A 212 -10.76 -5.71 -9.88
N MET A 213 -10.81 -6.99 -10.24
CA MET A 213 -11.96 -7.56 -10.97
C MET A 213 -13.28 -7.35 -10.21
N ARG A 214 -13.26 -7.33 -8.88
CA ARG A 214 -14.46 -7.06 -8.06
C ARG A 214 -14.97 -5.63 -8.20
N ASP A 215 -14.10 -4.72 -8.61
CA ASP A 215 -14.40 -3.29 -8.78
C ASP A 215 -14.77 -2.95 -10.22
N ALA A 216 -14.79 -3.93 -11.16
CA ALA A 216 -14.93 -3.69 -12.58
C ALA A 216 -16.20 -2.88 -12.90
N GLY A 217 -17.36 -3.26 -12.36
CA GLY A 217 -18.60 -2.52 -12.59
C GLY A 217 -18.54 -1.05 -12.16
N LEU A 218 -17.95 -0.77 -11.00
CA LEU A 218 -17.75 0.60 -10.52
C LEU A 218 -16.76 1.37 -11.42
N ALA A 219 -15.66 0.73 -11.77
CA ALA A 219 -14.62 1.36 -12.58
C ALA A 219 -15.14 1.68 -14.00
N ASP A 220 -15.94 0.78 -14.59
CA ASP A 220 -16.58 0.98 -15.90
C ASP A 220 -17.60 2.13 -15.87
N GLU A 221 -18.37 2.23 -14.80
CA GLU A 221 -19.34 3.32 -14.61
C GLU A 221 -18.62 4.67 -14.49
N ILE A 222 -17.58 4.75 -13.67
CA ILE A 222 -16.76 5.97 -13.51
C ILE A 222 -16.07 6.33 -14.83
N ALA A 223 -15.46 5.35 -15.50
CA ALA A 223 -14.78 5.56 -16.77
C ALA A 223 -15.75 6.10 -17.84
N ARG A 224 -16.94 5.54 -17.94
CA ARG A 224 -17.99 6.02 -18.86
C ARG A 224 -18.42 7.45 -18.52
N ALA A 225 -18.68 7.74 -17.23
CA ALA A 225 -19.09 9.06 -16.79
C ALA A 225 -18.02 10.12 -17.00
N ALA A 226 -16.75 9.76 -16.93
CA ALA A 226 -15.60 10.65 -17.08
C ALA A 226 -15.04 10.70 -18.51
N GLY A 227 -15.52 9.87 -19.43
CA GLY A 227 -14.94 9.71 -20.76
C GLY A 227 -13.54 9.11 -20.73
N GLY A 228 -13.27 8.22 -19.78
CA GLY A 228 -12.00 7.51 -19.58
C GLY A 228 -12.07 6.04 -20.00
N THR A 229 -11.05 5.28 -19.64
CA THR A 229 -10.92 3.83 -19.92
C THR A 229 -10.77 3.06 -18.61
N SER A 230 -11.60 2.04 -18.39
CA SER A 230 -11.46 1.12 -17.27
C SER A 230 -10.38 0.08 -17.54
N LEU A 231 -9.51 -0.11 -16.58
CA LEU A 231 -8.50 -1.17 -16.50
C LEU A 231 -8.74 -2.11 -15.31
N ALA A 232 -9.90 -2.03 -14.66
CA ALA A 232 -10.19 -2.87 -13.51
C ALA A 232 -10.16 -4.36 -13.89
N GLY A 233 -9.41 -5.15 -13.12
CA GLY A 233 -9.19 -6.57 -13.38
C GLY A 233 -8.25 -6.89 -14.55
N ALA A 234 -7.79 -5.89 -15.31
CA ALA A 234 -6.90 -6.10 -16.45
C ALA A 234 -5.42 -5.97 -16.08
N THR A 235 -5.09 -5.45 -14.89
CA THR A 235 -3.72 -5.24 -14.44
C THR A 235 -3.33 -6.23 -13.35
N THR A 236 -2.08 -6.69 -13.38
CA THR A 236 -1.38 -7.22 -12.21
C THR A 236 -0.92 -6.05 -11.34
N LEU A 237 -0.42 -6.31 -10.14
CA LEU A 237 0.15 -5.26 -9.30
C LEU A 237 1.41 -4.65 -9.94
N GLY A 238 2.23 -5.48 -10.59
CA GLY A 238 3.43 -5.03 -11.29
C GLY A 238 3.11 -4.17 -12.52
N SER A 239 2.17 -4.59 -13.37
CA SER A 239 1.76 -3.77 -14.52
C SER A 239 1.03 -2.49 -14.09
N PHE A 240 0.27 -2.51 -12.99
CA PHE A 240 -0.26 -1.27 -12.38
C PHE A 240 0.87 -0.32 -11.94
N ALA A 241 1.90 -0.85 -11.29
CA ALA A 241 3.06 -0.06 -10.86
C ALA A 241 3.78 0.58 -12.06
N ALA A 242 3.94 -0.16 -13.16
CA ALA A 242 4.52 0.35 -14.40
C ALA A 242 3.65 1.44 -15.04
N LEU A 243 2.33 1.29 -15.04
CA LEU A 243 1.41 2.33 -15.49
C LEU A 243 1.48 3.56 -14.58
N ALA A 244 1.53 3.37 -13.26
CA ALA A 244 1.64 4.46 -12.30
C ALA A 244 2.93 5.26 -12.51
N GLU A 245 4.08 4.60 -12.67
CA GLU A 245 5.37 5.25 -12.94
C GLU A 245 5.33 6.10 -14.21
N ALA A 246 4.66 5.61 -15.27
CA ALA A 246 4.53 6.31 -16.55
C ALA A 246 3.42 7.36 -16.58
N SER A 247 2.58 7.45 -15.55
CA SER A 247 1.43 8.35 -15.52
C SER A 247 1.81 9.80 -15.18
N LEU A 248 0.99 10.75 -15.62
CA LEU A 248 1.08 12.15 -15.18
C LEU A 248 0.83 12.28 -13.68
N CYS A 249 -0.13 11.51 -13.18
CA CYS A 249 -0.43 11.41 -11.75
C CYS A 249 -1.34 10.22 -11.44
N VAL A 250 -1.35 9.85 -10.16
CA VAL A 250 -2.29 8.89 -9.59
C VAL A 250 -3.10 9.58 -8.50
N VAL A 251 -4.41 9.55 -8.62
CA VAL A 251 -5.32 9.93 -7.53
C VAL A 251 -5.97 8.66 -7.00
N ALA A 252 -5.78 8.37 -5.74
CA ALA A 252 -6.23 7.14 -5.14
C ALA A 252 -6.86 7.37 -3.76
N MET A 253 -7.91 6.60 -3.47
CA MET A 253 -8.38 6.47 -2.10
C MET A 253 -7.33 5.75 -1.26
N ASP A 254 -7.41 5.89 0.08
CA ASP A 254 -6.57 5.17 1.05
C ASP A 254 -6.60 3.66 0.78
N SER A 255 -5.55 3.14 0.13
CA SER A 255 -5.48 1.77 -0.39
C SER A 255 -4.03 1.35 -0.69
N GLY A 256 -3.80 0.03 -0.85
CA GLY A 256 -2.49 -0.52 -1.23
C GLY A 256 -1.93 0.07 -2.53
N PRO A 257 -2.70 0.17 -3.64
CA PRO A 257 -2.26 0.81 -4.87
C PRO A 257 -1.81 2.26 -4.74
N MET A 258 -2.37 3.05 -3.81
CA MET A 258 -1.86 4.38 -3.48
C MET A 258 -0.39 4.34 -3.05
N HIS A 259 -0.07 3.41 -2.15
CA HIS A 259 1.31 3.26 -1.67
C HIS A 259 2.25 2.75 -2.77
N VAL A 260 1.78 1.83 -3.63
CA VAL A 260 2.56 1.33 -4.77
C VAL A 260 2.88 2.48 -5.72
N ALA A 261 1.90 3.31 -6.08
CA ALA A 261 2.10 4.45 -6.96
C ALA A 261 3.15 5.43 -6.40
N ALA A 262 3.07 5.75 -5.11
CA ALA A 262 4.06 6.62 -4.47
C ALA A 262 5.45 5.99 -4.42
N ALA A 263 5.54 4.68 -4.14
CA ALA A 263 6.81 3.96 -4.03
C ALA A 263 7.56 3.86 -5.38
N VAL A 264 6.85 3.89 -6.51
CA VAL A 264 7.47 3.96 -7.86
C VAL A 264 7.74 5.40 -8.33
N GLY A 265 7.53 6.40 -7.47
CA GLY A 265 7.83 7.80 -7.74
C GLY A 265 6.77 8.55 -8.56
N ALA A 266 5.60 7.96 -8.81
CA ALA A 266 4.50 8.65 -9.47
C ALA A 266 4.00 9.85 -8.62
N PRO A 267 3.62 11.00 -9.24
CA PRO A 267 2.90 12.03 -8.53
C PRO A 267 1.59 11.45 -7.97
N THR A 268 1.49 11.30 -6.67
CA THR A 268 0.40 10.56 -6.03
C THR A 268 -0.36 11.42 -5.03
N LEU A 269 -1.66 11.58 -5.23
CA LEU A 269 -2.57 12.20 -4.27
C LEU A 269 -3.42 11.12 -3.59
N GLY A 270 -3.17 10.90 -2.31
CA GLY A 270 -3.97 9.99 -1.47
C GLY A 270 -5.17 10.73 -0.86
N ILE A 271 -6.37 10.17 -1.02
CA ILE A 271 -7.61 10.73 -0.45
C ILE A 271 -7.98 9.99 0.82
N PHE A 272 -7.96 10.70 1.95
CA PHE A 272 -8.35 10.24 3.27
C PHE A 272 -9.68 10.86 3.65
N ALA A 273 -10.75 10.14 3.41
CA ALA A 273 -12.11 10.65 3.54
C ALA A 273 -12.64 10.57 4.98
N LEU A 274 -12.34 9.49 5.69
CA LEU A 274 -12.87 9.29 7.04
C LEU A 274 -12.06 10.07 8.07
N ARG A 275 -12.75 10.59 9.08
CA ARG A 275 -12.10 11.23 10.22
C ARG A 275 -11.14 10.29 10.96
N SER A 276 -11.49 9.00 11.04
CA SER A 276 -10.68 7.96 11.69
C SER A 276 -9.46 7.54 10.87
N ASP A 277 -9.38 7.96 9.62
CA ASP A 277 -8.19 7.74 8.83
C ASP A 277 -7.10 8.69 9.35
N GLU A 278 -5.95 8.14 9.67
CA GLU A 278 -4.81 8.88 10.23
C GLU A 278 -3.76 9.07 9.12
N PRO A 279 -3.87 10.15 8.30
CA PRO A 279 -2.94 10.34 7.18
C PRO A 279 -1.48 10.43 7.64
N GLN A 280 -1.20 10.94 8.84
CA GLN A 280 0.14 10.99 9.39
C GLN A 280 0.75 9.58 9.49
N ARG A 281 -0.07 8.58 9.78
CA ARG A 281 0.35 7.18 9.90
C ARG A 281 0.41 6.46 8.56
N TRP A 282 -0.51 6.78 7.64
CA TRP A 282 -0.77 6.00 6.43
C TRP A 282 -0.58 6.80 5.14
N ALA A 283 0.05 7.99 5.18
CA ALA A 283 0.32 8.76 3.98
C ALA A 283 1.10 7.95 2.94
N PRO A 284 0.87 8.16 1.64
CA PRO A 284 1.77 7.62 0.62
C PRO A 284 3.16 8.24 0.80
N LEU A 285 4.20 7.41 0.87
CA LEU A 285 5.59 7.87 0.95
C LEU A 285 6.23 7.77 -0.43
N GLY A 286 6.63 8.90 -0.96
CA GLY A 286 7.30 9.03 -2.24
C GLY A 286 7.75 10.48 -2.47
N PRO A 287 8.64 10.73 -3.43
CA PRO A 287 9.22 12.07 -3.66
C PRO A 287 8.17 13.10 -4.12
N ARG A 288 7.08 12.64 -4.70
CA ARG A 288 5.96 13.45 -5.19
C ARG A 288 4.63 12.90 -4.68
N ALA A 289 4.48 12.85 -3.37
CA ALA A 289 3.26 12.35 -2.75
C ALA A 289 2.62 13.42 -1.86
N ALA A 290 1.31 13.48 -1.88
CA ALA A 290 0.51 14.38 -1.05
C ALA A 290 -0.76 13.69 -0.56
N VAL A 291 -1.37 14.28 0.47
CA VAL A 291 -2.62 13.79 1.06
C VAL A 291 -3.68 14.86 0.96
N PHE A 292 -4.86 14.49 0.46
CA PHE A 292 -6.08 15.25 0.62
C PHE A 292 -6.90 14.71 1.78
N ARG A 293 -7.31 15.57 2.68
CA ARG A 293 -8.25 15.25 3.76
C ARG A 293 -9.50 16.11 3.66
N GLY A 294 -10.65 15.46 3.73
CA GLY A 294 -11.92 16.15 3.81
C GLY A 294 -12.04 16.98 5.09
N SER A 295 -12.69 18.13 5.02
CA SER A 295 -12.89 19.04 6.15
C SER A 295 -14.27 18.90 6.81
N TYR A 296 -15.02 17.85 6.50
CA TYR A 296 -16.35 17.64 7.05
C TYR A 296 -16.31 17.57 8.59
N PRO A 297 -17.13 18.35 9.31
CA PRO A 297 -17.16 18.38 10.76
C PRO A 297 -17.83 17.10 11.30
N CYS A 298 -17.06 16.04 11.41
CA CYS A 298 -17.55 14.75 11.90
C CYS A 298 -17.65 14.77 13.44
N PRO A 299 -18.80 14.43 14.05
CA PRO A 299 -18.95 14.34 15.49
C PRO A 299 -17.91 13.39 16.13
N PRO A 300 -17.34 13.75 17.30
CA PRO A 300 -16.27 12.97 17.95
C PRO A 300 -16.63 11.50 18.22
N GLN A 301 -17.90 11.23 18.50
CA GLN A 301 -18.42 9.89 18.77
C GLN A 301 -18.54 9.00 17.53
N HIS A 302 -18.53 9.57 16.31
CA HIS A 302 -18.60 8.76 15.11
C HIS A 302 -17.30 7.99 14.87
N ARG A 303 -17.42 6.70 14.71
CA ARG A 303 -16.35 5.77 14.37
C ARG A 303 -16.71 5.05 13.08
N LYS A 304 -15.75 4.54 12.37
CA LYS A 304 -15.99 3.80 11.09
C LYS A 304 -16.92 2.59 11.26
N GLU A 305 -16.98 2.02 12.47
CA GLU A 305 -17.84 0.87 12.80
C GLU A 305 -19.28 1.29 13.10
N THR A 306 -19.50 2.51 13.57
CA THR A 306 -20.79 2.99 14.11
C THR A 306 -21.32 4.23 13.41
N CYS A 307 -20.66 4.71 12.35
CA CYS A 307 -21.11 5.88 11.62
C CYS A 307 -22.41 5.59 10.86
N PRO A 308 -23.46 6.40 11.02
CA PRO A 308 -24.77 6.12 10.43
C PRO A 308 -24.81 6.39 8.91
N ASN A 309 -24.06 7.37 8.39
CA ASN A 309 -24.25 7.88 7.03
C ASN A 309 -22.96 8.18 6.26
N PHE A 310 -21.78 8.16 6.87
CA PHE A 310 -20.50 8.50 6.24
C PHE A 310 -20.50 9.82 5.45
N ALA A 311 -21.20 10.86 5.97
CA ALA A 311 -21.30 12.17 5.30
C ALA A 311 -19.92 12.78 4.96
N CYS A 312 -18.89 12.52 5.77
CA CYS A 312 -17.51 12.96 5.48
C CYS A 312 -16.94 12.36 4.19
N VAL A 313 -17.47 11.22 3.75
CA VAL A 313 -17.12 10.62 2.46
C VAL A 313 -17.98 11.20 1.35
N ALA A 314 -19.29 11.31 1.57
CA ALA A 314 -20.24 11.80 0.57
C ALA A 314 -19.97 13.26 0.17
N GLU A 315 -19.48 14.09 1.10
CA GLU A 315 -19.29 15.52 0.92
C GLU A 315 -17.84 15.92 0.58
N LEU A 316 -17.03 14.97 0.09
CA LEU A 316 -15.71 15.33 -0.45
C LEU A 316 -15.86 16.29 -1.64
N ASP A 317 -15.14 17.41 -1.54
CA ASP A 317 -15.20 18.50 -2.52
C ASP A 317 -14.20 18.25 -3.66
N VAL A 318 -14.69 17.93 -4.86
CA VAL A 318 -13.87 17.69 -6.05
C VAL A 318 -12.99 18.88 -6.41
N PRO A 319 -13.48 20.14 -6.48
CA PRO A 319 -12.63 21.31 -6.72
C PRO A 319 -11.43 21.40 -5.78
N ARG A 320 -11.61 21.14 -4.49
CA ARG A 320 -10.51 21.15 -3.51
C ARG A 320 -9.50 20.02 -3.72
N VAL A 321 -9.96 18.84 -4.13
CA VAL A 321 -9.07 17.72 -4.50
C VAL A 321 -8.20 18.12 -5.69
N ILE A 322 -8.79 18.74 -6.71
CA ILE A 322 -8.08 19.20 -7.90
C ILE A 322 -7.11 20.35 -7.59
N ALA A 323 -7.48 21.28 -6.72
CA ALA A 323 -6.58 22.33 -6.26
C ALA A 323 -5.34 21.75 -5.55
N GLN A 324 -5.53 20.77 -4.67
CA GLN A 324 -4.43 20.06 -4.00
C GLN A 324 -3.53 19.33 -5.01
N LEU A 325 -4.13 18.65 -6.00
CA LEU A 325 -3.38 17.98 -7.07
C LEU A 325 -2.59 18.99 -7.90
N SER A 326 -3.17 20.15 -8.20
CA SER A 326 -2.47 21.21 -8.97
C SER A 326 -1.23 21.69 -8.23
N GLY A 327 -1.29 21.84 -6.92
CA GLY A 327 -0.12 22.14 -6.09
C GLY A 327 0.96 21.06 -6.17
N LEU A 328 0.55 19.80 -6.22
CA LEU A 328 1.47 18.65 -6.35
C LEU A 328 2.16 18.60 -7.73
N LEU A 329 1.42 18.93 -8.80
CA LEU A 329 1.94 18.89 -10.18
C LEU A 329 2.74 20.14 -10.57
N GLY A 330 2.69 21.22 -9.77
CA GLY A 330 3.20 22.54 -10.13
C GLY A 330 2.27 23.30 -11.09
N GLU A 331 2.49 24.59 -11.25
CA GLU A 331 1.81 25.37 -12.28
C GLU A 331 2.33 24.91 -13.64
N ARG A 332 1.45 24.20 -14.38
CA ARG A 332 1.65 23.61 -15.72
C ARG A 332 2.90 22.72 -15.85
N ALA A 333 2.70 21.41 -15.84
CA ALA A 333 3.50 20.58 -16.70
C ALA A 333 3.20 21.01 -18.15
N GLU A 334 4.02 21.89 -18.71
CA GLU A 334 4.01 22.13 -20.15
C GLU A 334 4.20 20.77 -20.83
N VAL A 335 3.26 20.44 -21.70
CA VAL A 335 3.34 19.25 -22.55
C VAL A 335 4.67 19.38 -23.32
N ARG A 336 5.70 18.70 -22.85
CA ARG A 336 6.89 18.48 -23.67
C ARG A 336 6.45 17.55 -24.79
N THR A 337 6.12 18.14 -25.90
CA THR A 337 6.01 17.44 -27.18
C THR A 337 7.41 16.89 -27.53
N PRO A 338 7.51 15.64 -27.97
CA PRO A 338 8.76 15.01 -28.34
C PRO A 338 9.45 15.69 -29.54
#